data_57e88346c438c51818f61f8a49dc74d4
#
_entry.id   57e88346c438c51818f61f8a49dc74d4
#
_cell.length_a   1.000
_cell.length_b   1.000
_cell.length_c   1.000
_cell.angle_alpha   90.00
_cell.angle_beta   90.00
_cell.angle_gamma   90.00
#
_symmetry.space_group_name_H-M   'P 1'
#
loop_
_entity.id
_entity.type
_entity.pdbx_description
1 polymer ?
#
loop_
_entity_poly.entity_id
_entity_poly.type
_entity_poly.pdbx_seq_one_letter_code
_entity_poly.pdbx_strand_id
1 'polypeptide(L)'
;MQLQEIGIIHNAYKNLTDIPRQGRMSEEISEIEIHPDYADGLLRIEQNKYLIVLYWAHLAKRDLLKTIPPAAKEIHGVFAARSPGRPNPLSLCIAELIECEGNILRVKNIDALDGSSVIDIKPYTKMDVISIS
;
A
#
# COMPACT_ATOMS: atom_id res chain seq x y z
N MET A 1 11.42 4.30 18.22
CA MET A 1 10.21 4.62 17.39
C MET A 1 9.40 3.36 17.21
N GLN A 2 8.11 3.45 17.45
CA GLN A 2 7.20 2.31 17.26
C GLN A 2 6.11 2.69 16.27
N LEU A 3 5.83 1.79 15.33
CA LEU A 3 4.70 1.92 14.43
C LEU A 3 3.52 1.15 15.02
N GLN A 4 2.31 1.61 14.74
CA GLN A 4 1.09 0.93 15.15
C GLN A 4 0.39 0.39 13.92
N GLU A 5 -0.03 -0.88 14.00
CA GLU A 5 -0.88 -1.45 12.97
C GLU A 5 -2.29 -0.91 13.17
N ILE A 6 -2.78 -0.14 12.20
CA ILE A 6 -4.13 0.42 12.29
C ILE A 6 -5.18 -0.48 11.64
N GLY A 7 -4.74 -1.45 10.84
CA GLY A 7 -5.65 -2.36 10.15
C GLY A 7 -4.90 -3.44 9.43
N ILE A 8 -5.65 -4.31 8.77
CA ILE A 8 -5.11 -5.46 8.04
C ILE A 8 -5.75 -5.52 6.66
N ILE A 9 -4.94 -5.86 5.66
CA ILE A 9 -5.40 -6.05 4.29
C ILE A 9 -5.83 -7.51 4.12
N HIS A 10 -7.03 -7.71 3.58
CA HIS A 10 -7.57 -9.02 3.21
C HIS A 10 -7.81 -9.05 1.70
N ASN A 11 -7.20 -10.00 1.01
CA ASN A 11 -7.40 -10.15 -0.43
C ASN A 11 -7.03 -11.56 -0.89
N ALA A 12 -7.06 -11.75 -2.22
CA ALA A 12 -6.75 -13.04 -2.83
C ALA A 12 -5.25 -13.28 -3.03
N TYR A 13 -4.40 -12.30 -2.72
CA TYR A 13 -2.96 -12.41 -2.96
C TYR A 13 -2.28 -13.10 -1.79
N LYS A 14 -2.31 -14.43 -1.79
CA LYS A 14 -1.76 -15.24 -0.69
C LYS A 14 -0.26 -15.47 -0.83
N ASN A 15 0.27 -15.37 -2.06
CA ASN A 15 1.68 -15.59 -2.39
C ASN A 15 2.21 -14.42 -3.19
N LEU A 16 3.54 -14.24 -3.18
CA LEU A 16 4.19 -13.17 -3.95
C LEU A 16 3.91 -13.26 -5.44
N THR A 17 3.72 -14.47 -5.96
CA THR A 17 3.41 -14.69 -7.39
C THR A 17 2.02 -14.23 -7.78
N ASP A 18 1.11 -14.04 -6.82
CA ASP A 18 -0.26 -13.61 -7.08
C ASP A 18 -0.36 -12.09 -7.23
N ILE A 19 0.66 -11.36 -6.79
CA ILE A 19 0.62 -9.89 -6.74
C ILE A 19 0.78 -9.32 -8.14
N PRO A 20 -0.06 -8.33 -8.54
CA PRO A 20 0.10 -7.66 -9.83
C PRO A 20 1.46 -6.99 -9.95
N ARG A 21 2.00 -6.98 -11.15
CA ARG A 21 3.24 -6.26 -11.40
C ARG A 21 3.00 -4.76 -11.23
N GLN A 22 4.03 -4.07 -10.76
CA GLN A 22 3.99 -2.62 -10.61
C GLN A 22 3.55 -1.97 -11.93
N GLY A 23 2.68 -0.96 -11.83
CA GLY A 23 2.14 -0.26 -12.98
C GLY A 23 0.91 -0.91 -13.61
N ARG A 24 0.53 -2.10 -13.16
CA ARG A 24 -0.72 -2.73 -13.58
C ARG A 24 -1.83 -2.39 -12.63
N MET A 25 -2.95 -1.96 -13.19
CA MET A 25 -4.17 -1.79 -12.41
C MET A 25 -4.79 -3.17 -12.20
N SER A 26 -5.18 -3.44 -10.96
CA SER A 26 -5.85 -4.69 -10.60
C SER A 26 -7.34 -4.44 -10.43
N GLU A 27 -8.17 -5.31 -11.02
CA GLU A 27 -9.62 -5.30 -10.81
C GLU A 27 -10.02 -6.03 -9.53
N GLU A 28 -9.08 -6.71 -8.88
CA GLU A 28 -9.37 -7.38 -7.62
C GLU A 28 -9.75 -6.39 -6.53
N ILE A 29 -10.77 -6.74 -5.77
CA ILE A 29 -11.19 -5.96 -4.62
C ILE A 29 -10.45 -6.49 -3.41
N SER A 30 -9.73 -5.60 -2.74
CA SER A 30 -9.14 -5.89 -1.43
C SER A 30 -9.99 -5.23 -0.36
N GLU A 31 -10.00 -5.81 0.81
CA GLU A 31 -10.63 -5.21 1.97
C GLU A 31 -9.56 -4.76 2.95
N ILE A 32 -9.72 -3.56 3.47
CA ILE A 32 -8.88 -3.08 4.57
C ILE A 32 -9.78 -3.04 5.81
N GLU A 33 -9.47 -3.89 6.77
CA GLU A 33 -10.18 -3.92 8.03
C GLU A 33 -9.44 -3.03 9.02
N ILE A 34 -10.08 -1.94 9.43
CA ILE A 34 -9.50 -1.02 10.41
C ILE A 34 -9.83 -1.53 11.80
N HIS A 35 -8.83 -1.58 12.68
CA HIS A 35 -9.06 -2.01 14.06
C HIS A 35 -10.00 -1.02 14.76
N PRO A 36 -10.90 -1.53 15.61
CA PRO A 36 -11.93 -0.66 16.24
C PRO A 36 -11.38 0.56 16.96
N ASP A 37 -10.21 0.46 17.55
CA ASP A 37 -9.60 1.59 18.26
C ASP A 37 -9.28 2.78 17.34
N TYR A 38 -9.19 2.54 16.04
CA TYR A 38 -8.84 3.56 15.05
C TYR A 38 -10.00 3.89 14.10
N ALA A 39 -11.19 3.32 14.35
CA ALA A 39 -12.33 3.47 13.44
C ALA A 39 -12.79 4.93 13.30
N ASP A 40 -12.60 5.74 14.32
CA ASP A 40 -12.96 7.18 14.25
C ASP A 40 -12.15 7.91 13.17
N GLY A 41 -11.00 7.39 12.79
CA GLY A 41 -10.19 7.96 11.72
C GLY A 41 -10.82 7.83 10.33
N LEU A 42 -11.89 7.06 10.19
CA LEU A 42 -12.58 6.85 8.92
C LEU A 42 -13.64 7.91 8.62
N LEU A 43 -13.89 8.84 9.54
CA LEU A 43 -14.94 9.84 9.35
C LEU A 43 -14.74 10.63 8.05
N ARG A 44 -15.72 10.57 7.16
CA ARG A 44 -15.73 11.24 5.85
C ARG A 44 -14.71 10.70 4.85
N ILE A 45 -14.18 9.50 5.07
CA ILE A 45 -13.23 8.91 4.12
C ILE A 45 -13.86 8.69 2.74
N GLU A 46 -15.18 8.46 2.70
CA GLU A 46 -15.93 8.24 1.45
C GLU A 46 -15.95 9.45 0.52
N GLN A 47 -15.53 10.62 0.99
CA GLN A 47 -15.41 11.80 0.14
C GLN A 47 -14.20 11.74 -0.78
N ASN A 48 -13.34 10.75 -0.62
CA ASN A 48 -12.12 10.61 -1.40
C ASN A 48 -12.24 9.43 -2.35
N LYS A 49 -11.97 9.68 -3.64
CA LYS A 49 -11.97 8.60 -4.63
C LYS A 49 -10.70 7.75 -4.53
N TYR A 50 -9.58 8.37 -4.20
CA TYR A 50 -8.29 7.69 -4.10
C TYR A 50 -7.66 7.92 -2.75
N LEU A 51 -6.98 6.88 -2.27
CA LEU A 51 -6.30 6.88 -0.97
C LEU A 51 -4.86 6.44 -1.16
N ILE A 52 -3.96 7.06 -0.41
CA ILE A 52 -2.60 6.55 -0.24
C ILE A 52 -2.66 5.56 0.91
N VAL A 53 -2.26 4.31 0.64
CA VAL A 53 -2.21 3.27 1.66
C VAL A 53 -0.76 2.92 1.91
N LEU A 54 -0.33 3.08 3.15
CA LEU A 54 1.01 2.68 3.61
C LEU A 54 0.88 1.38 4.37
N TYR A 55 1.61 0.36 3.94
CA TYR A 55 1.54 -0.96 4.55
C TYR A 55 2.94 -1.55 4.71
N TRP A 56 3.05 -2.50 5.61
CA TRP A 56 4.31 -3.17 5.90
C TRP A 56 4.43 -4.43 5.03
N ALA A 57 5.49 -4.51 4.22
CA ALA A 57 5.74 -5.68 3.37
C ALA A 57 6.43 -6.76 4.20
N HIS A 58 5.64 -7.55 4.92
CA HIS A 58 6.12 -8.44 5.98
C HIS A 58 7.03 -9.58 5.52
N LEU A 59 7.02 -9.92 4.23
CA LEU A 59 7.90 -10.96 3.69
C LEU A 59 9.15 -10.38 3.01
N ALA A 60 9.30 -9.06 3.01
CA ALA A 60 10.44 -8.41 2.36
C ALA A 60 11.70 -8.52 3.22
N LYS A 61 12.85 -8.57 2.56
CA LYS A 61 14.13 -8.56 3.25
C LYS A 61 14.45 -7.15 3.76
N ARG A 62 15.01 -7.08 4.96
CA ARG A 62 15.35 -5.79 5.58
C ARG A 62 16.83 -5.46 5.53
N ASP A 63 17.65 -6.37 5.04
CA ASP A 63 19.10 -6.21 4.98
C ASP A 63 19.60 -5.74 3.61
N LEU A 64 18.69 -5.37 2.72
CA LEU A 64 19.04 -4.93 1.37
C LEU A 64 19.24 -3.41 1.32
N LEU A 65 20.34 -2.99 0.69
CA LEU A 65 20.63 -1.58 0.41
C LEU A 65 20.69 -1.31 -1.09
N LYS A 66 20.76 -2.35 -1.90
CA LYS A 66 20.87 -2.25 -3.36
C LYS A 66 19.93 -3.24 -4.02
N THR A 67 19.45 -2.87 -5.20
CA THR A 67 18.53 -3.69 -5.97
C THR A 67 18.65 -3.34 -7.46
N ILE A 68 18.13 -4.22 -8.31
CA ILE A 68 17.96 -3.92 -9.73
C ILE A 68 16.46 -3.73 -9.94
N PRO A 69 15.98 -2.48 -10.14
CA PRO A 69 14.56 -2.24 -10.34
C PRO A 69 14.04 -2.94 -11.60
N PRO A 70 12.73 -3.27 -11.65
CA PRO A 70 12.12 -3.78 -12.89
C PRO A 70 12.38 -2.80 -14.02
N ALA A 71 12.67 -3.30 -15.23
CA ALA A 71 12.98 -2.52 -16.40
C ALA A 71 14.29 -1.73 -16.34
N ALA A 72 15.05 -1.80 -15.25
CA ALA A 72 16.38 -1.21 -15.16
C ALA A 72 17.44 -2.27 -15.43
N LYS A 73 18.59 -1.83 -15.94
CA LYS A 73 19.74 -2.72 -16.23
C LYS A 73 20.86 -2.51 -15.23
N GLU A 74 20.75 -1.52 -14.38
CA GLU A 74 21.79 -1.11 -13.45
C GLU A 74 21.33 -1.33 -12.02
N ILE A 75 22.32 -1.54 -11.15
CA ILE A 75 22.07 -1.61 -9.71
C ILE A 75 21.76 -0.22 -9.21
N HIS A 76 20.72 -0.10 -8.40
CA HIS A 76 20.32 1.14 -7.74
C HIS A 76 20.34 0.93 -6.24
N GLY A 77 20.57 2.00 -5.49
CA GLY A 77 20.27 1.99 -4.07
C GLY A 77 18.76 1.83 -3.84
N VAL A 78 18.35 1.20 -2.75
CA VAL A 78 16.93 0.96 -2.49
C VAL A 78 16.15 2.25 -2.30
N PHE A 79 16.82 3.36 -1.93
CA PHE A 79 16.15 4.65 -1.79
C PHE A 79 15.89 5.34 -3.15
N ALA A 80 16.50 4.82 -4.20
CA ALA A 80 16.25 5.25 -5.57
C ALA A 80 15.33 4.28 -6.31
N ALA A 81 14.65 3.40 -5.58
CA ALA A 81 13.78 2.39 -6.13
C ALA A 81 12.59 2.18 -5.18
N ARG A 82 11.54 1.56 -5.70
CA ARG A 82 10.36 1.20 -4.91
C ARG A 82 10.32 -0.29 -4.57
N SER A 83 11.47 -0.94 -4.57
CA SER A 83 11.57 -2.33 -4.16
C SER A 83 11.12 -2.50 -2.71
N PRO A 84 10.32 -3.54 -2.39
CA PRO A 84 9.92 -3.79 -1.01
C PRO A 84 11.11 -4.15 -0.11
N GLY A 85 12.15 -4.80 -0.65
CA GLY A 85 13.35 -5.13 0.12
C GLY A 85 14.14 -3.87 0.45
N ARG A 86 14.17 -3.51 1.73
CA ARG A 86 14.83 -2.30 2.25
C ARG A 86 14.83 -2.33 3.77
N PRO A 87 15.62 -1.47 4.43
CA PRO A 87 15.70 -1.51 5.90
C PRO A 87 14.36 -1.40 6.60
N ASN A 88 13.47 -0.54 6.09
CA ASN A 88 12.10 -0.44 6.58
C ASN A 88 11.17 -0.69 5.39
N PRO A 89 10.64 -1.92 5.23
CA PRO A 89 9.81 -2.26 4.06
C PRO A 89 8.41 -1.68 4.17
N LEU A 90 8.35 -0.38 4.31
CA LEU A 90 7.13 0.40 4.33
C LEU A 90 6.79 0.73 2.88
N SER A 91 5.73 0.14 2.38
CA SER A 91 5.31 0.24 0.98
C SER A 91 4.13 1.18 0.84
N LEU A 92 3.99 1.76 -0.34
CA LEU A 92 2.93 2.71 -0.64
C LEU A 92 2.19 2.26 -1.89
N CYS A 93 0.87 2.31 -1.84
CA CYS A 93 0.07 2.19 -3.05
C CYS A 93 -1.03 3.25 -3.06
N ILE A 94 -1.50 3.58 -4.25
CA ILE A 94 -2.64 4.48 -4.43
C ILE A 94 -3.82 3.61 -4.80
N ALA A 95 -4.77 3.51 -3.87
CA ALA A 95 -5.93 2.65 -4.01
C ALA A 95 -7.15 3.47 -4.41
N GLU A 96 -8.02 2.86 -5.20
CA GLU A 96 -9.32 3.46 -5.50
C GLU A 96 -10.32 2.97 -4.46
N LEU A 97 -10.94 3.91 -3.74
CA LEU A 97 -11.95 3.58 -2.75
C LEU A 97 -13.27 3.26 -3.46
N ILE A 98 -13.77 2.04 -3.26
CA ILE A 98 -15.04 1.60 -3.82
C ILE A 98 -16.18 1.88 -2.84
N GLU A 99 -16.01 1.47 -1.59
CA GLU A 99 -16.98 1.76 -0.55
C GLU A 99 -16.35 1.63 0.84
N CYS A 100 -17.00 2.25 1.82
CA CYS A 100 -16.67 2.10 3.23
C CYS A 100 -17.92 1.64 3.94
N GLU A 101 -17.84 0.50 4.62
CA GLU A 101 -18.95 -0.07 5.38
C GLU A 101 -18.45 -0.41 6.78
N GLY A 102 -18.89 0.37 7.76
CA GLY A 102 -18.38 0.21 9.12
C GLY A 102 -16.87 0.49 9.16
N ASN A 103 -16.11 -0.48 9.64
CA ASN A 103 -14.66 -0.38 9.70
C ASN A 103 -13.96 -1.08 8.52
N ILE A 104 -14.70 -1.42 7.46
CA ILE A 104 -14.16 -2.11 6.29
C ILE A 104 -14.14 -1.15 5.11
N LEU A 105 -12.97 -1.01 4.50
CA LEU A 105 -12.81 -0.28 3.23
C LEU A 105 -12.64 -1.31 2.11
N ARG A 106 -13.43 -1.19 1.05
CA ARG A 106 -13.25 -1.97 -0.16
C ARG A 106 -12.55 -1.11 -1.20
N VAL A 107 -11.41 -1.59 -1.67
CA VAL A 107 -10.52 -0.80 -2.52
C VAL A 107 -9.98 -1.65 -3.68
N LYS A 108 -9.58 -0.96 -4.76
CA LYS A 108 -8.86 -1.56 -5.88
C LYS A 108 -7.43 -1.03 -5.91
N ASN A 109 -6.57 -1.72 -6.65
CA ASN A 109 -5.17 -1.33 -6.89
C ASN A 109 -4.28 -1.49 -5.65
N ILE A 110 -4.57 -2.49 -4.84
CA ILE A 110 -3.70 -2.91 -3.75
C ILE A 110 -2.73 -3.96 -4.30
N ASP A 111 -1.45 -3.76 -4.05
CA ASP A 111 -0.40 -4.70 -4.44
C ASP A 111 0.24 -5.40 -3.24
N ALA A 112 -0.40 -5.37 -2.10
CA ALA A 112 0.07 -5.99 -0.88
C ALA A 112 -0.43 -7.42 -0.76
N LEU A 113 0.35 -8.27 -0.09
CA LEU A 113 -0.09 -9.61 0.27
C LEU A 113 -1.24 -9.56 1.27
N ASP A 114 -2.10 -10.58 1.19
CA ASP A 114 -3.10 -10.84 2.21
C ASP A 114 -2.46 -10.90 3.60
N GLY A 115 -3.08 -10.26 4.56
CA GLY A 115 -2.56 -10.20 5.93
C GLY A 115 -1.57 -9.08 6.20
N SER A 116 -1.25 -8.24 5.21
CA SER A 116 -0.32 -7.14 5.41
C SER A 116 -0.88 -6.11 6.39
N SER A 117 -0.01 -5.64 7.28
CA SER A 117 -0.36 -4.60 8.25
C SER A 117 -0.46 -3.25 7.57
N VAL A 118 -1.58 -2.57 7.76
CA VAL A 118 -1.74 -1.18 7.32
C VAL A 118 -1.19 -0.27 8.41
N ILE A 119 -0.31 0.63 8.02
CA ILE A 119 0.36 1.55 8.94
C ILE A 119 -0.29 2.93 8.94
N ASP A 120 -0.74 3.38 7.77
CA ASP A 120 -1.39 4.69 7.65
C ASP A 120 -2.22 4.74 6.37
N ILE A 121 -3.22 5.62 6.37
CA ILE A 121 -4.02 5.92 5.20
C ILE A 121 -4.13 7.44 5.11
N LYS A 122 -3.90 7.97 3.92
CA LYS A 122 -4.03 9.41 3.65
C LYS A 122 -4.86 9.61 2.39
N PRO A 123 -5.61 10.70 2.30
CA PRO A 123 -6.27 11.00 1.02
C PRO A 123 -5.22 11.33 -0.04
N TYR A 124 -5.45 10.85 -1.26
CA TYR A 124 -4.68 11.29 -2.42
C TYR A 124 -5.35 12.55 -2.98
N THR A 125 -4.63 13.65 -2.99
CA THR A 125 -5.20 14.96 -3.34
C THR A 125 -4.53 15.54 -4.58
N LYS A 126 -5.10 16.63 -5.12
CA LYS A 126 -4.51 17.34 -6.24
C LYS A 126 -3.11 17.90 -5.91
N MET A 127 -2.84 18.11 -4.64
CA MET A 127 -1.52 18.61 -4.20
C MET A 127 -0.42 17.56 -4.37
N ASP A 128 -0.80 16.28 -4.48
CA ASP A 128 0.16 15.18 -4.66
C ASP A 128 0.58 15.03 -6.11
N VAL A 129 -0.07 15.75 -7.03
CA VAL A 129 0.25 15.72 -8.45
C VAL A 129 1.14 16.91 -8.77
N ILE A 130 2.38 16.60 -9.17
CA ILE A 130 3.33 17.64 -9.59
C ILE A 130 3.36 17.65 -11.10
N SER A 131 3.04 18.83 -11.69
CA SER A 131 3.15 19.01 -13.14
C SER A 131 4.62 19.28 -13.47
N ILE A 132 5.20 18.42 -14.28
CA ILE A 132 6.57 18.56 -14.77
C ILE A 132 6.48 19.02 -16.23
N SER A 133 6.93 20.20 -16.49
CA SER A 133 6.96 20.76 -17.83
C SER A 133 8.34 20.65 -18.46
#